data_9ea6e9b0a358e81e92ededb4f9679505
#
_entry.id   9ea6e9b0a358e81e92ededb4f9679505
#
_cell.length_a   1.000
_cell.length_b   1.000
_cell.length_c   1.000
_cell.angle_alpha   90.00
_cell.angle_beta   90.00
_cell.angle_gamma   90.00
#
_symmetry.space_group_name_H-M   'P 1'
#
loop_
_entity.id
_entity.type
_entity.pdbx_description
1 polymer ?
#
loop_
_entity_poly.entity_id
_entity_poly.type
_entity_poly.pdbx_seq_one_letter_code
_entity_poly.pdbx_strand_id
1 'polypeptide(L)'
;MKNYILYLAFILVVPLWAQEAQPQDSTQTQNLDEVLVKAVRVQPNAPITHSNLTKKDIRKRNLGQDIPVLLNYLPSVVSSSDAGAGIGYTYLRVRGSDATRVNVTINGIPYNDAESQGTFWVNLGDFASSVESLQLQRGVGTSTNGSGAFGASLNILTDGISENAGGEIANSFGSFGTRKHSIKFTTGLLNDHFEFAGRLSKIYSDGYVDRAFTDLKSYYLQGNYVDKNTIVKAITFGGKEKTYQAWYGLSKDQLEEDRTQNPYTYDNETDNYWQDHYQLHWIETLN
;
A
#
# COMPACT_ATOMS: atom_id res chain seq x y z
N MET A 1 38.60 17.03 5.32
CA MET A 1 37.40 16.26 4.98
C MET A 1 37.69 14.79 4.62
N LYS A 2 38.73 14.16 5.18
CA LYS A 2 39.12 12.76 4.86
C LYS A 2 38.91 11.75 6.00
N ASN A 3 38.53 12.19 7.19
CA ASN A 3 38.51 11.33 8.39
C ASN A 3 37.12 10.88 8.86
N TYR A 4 36.03 11.31 8.22
CA TYR A 4 34.66 10.93 8.64
C TYR A 4 34.13 9.67 7.97
N ILE A 5 34.75 9.22 6.88
CA ILE A 5 34.32 8.01 6.15
C ILE A 5 34.77 6.74 6.88
N LEU A 6 35.80 6.81 7.70
CA LEU A 6 36.33 5.63 8.41
C LEU A 6 35.49 5.23 9.64
N TYR A 7 34.71 6.16 10.22
CA TYR A 7 33.87 5.87 11.39
C TYR A 7 32.51 5.24 11.03
N LEU A 8 32.03 5.41 9.80
CA LEU A 8 30.77 4.80 9.36
C LEU A 8 30.90 3.30 9.05
N ALA A 9 32.11 2.82 8.74
CA ALA A 9 32.39 1.42 8.44
C ALA A 9 32.47 0.52 9.68
N PHE A 10 32.62 1.09 10.89
CA PHE A 10 32.84 0.31 12.12
C PHE A 10 31.53 -0.06 12.88
N ILE A 11 30.36 0.49 12.46
CA ILE A 11 29.08 0.23 13.12
C ILE A 11 28.34 -1.01 12.54
N LEU A 12 28.86 -1.63 11.47
CA LEU A 12 28.18 -2.73 10.77
C LEU A 12 28.70 -4.14 11.07
N VAL A 13 29.57 -4.33 12.08
CA VAL A 13 30.00 -5.67 12.51
C VAL A 13 29.33 -6.01 13.84
N VAL A 14 28.04 -6.33 13.79
CA VAL A 14 27.39 -7.07 14.87
C VAL A 14 27.59 -8.55 14.59
N PRO A 15 28.21 -9.33 15.49
CA PRO A 15 28.33 -10.78 15.26
C PRO A 15 26.94 -11.41 15.25
N LEU A 16 26.53 -11.98 14.11
CA LEU A 16 25.40 -12.88 14.02
C LEU A 16 25.71 -14.16 14.84
N TRP A 17 25.27 -14.19 16.06
CA TRP A 17 25.14 -15.45 16.77
C TRP A 17 23.87 -16.13 16.22
N ALA A 18 24.05 -17.17 15.43
CA ALA A 18 22.96 -18.06 15.04
C ALA A 18 22.49 -18.78 16.30
N GLN A 19 21.32 -18.40 16.80
CA GLN A 19 20.63 -19.12 17.85
C GLN A 19 19.77 -20.19 17.17
N GLU A 20 20.03 -21.47 17.48
CA GLU A 20 19.20 -22.58 17.04
C GLU A 20 17.77 -22.36 17.58
N ALA A 21 16.82 -22.16 16.67
CA ALA A 21 15.42 -22.01 17.01
C ALA A 21 14.85 -23.38 17.42
N GLN A 22 14.42 -23.50 18.67
CA GLN A 22 13.52 -24.58 19.07
C GLN A 22 12.16 -24.38 18.39
N PRO A 23 11.47 -25.45 17.96
CA PRO A 23 10.13 -25.31 17.36
C PRO A 23 9.14 -24.91 18.46
N GLN A 24 8.70 -23.66 18.40
CA GLN A 24 7.69 -23.10 19.29
C GLN A 24 6.31 -23.23 18.65
N ASP A 25 5.32 -23.55 19.47
CA ASP A 25 3.92 -23.75 19.08
C ASP A 25 3.32 -22.47 18.49
N SER A 26 3.26 -22.42 17.15
CA SER A 26 2.84 -21.25 16.35
C SER A 26 1.32 -21.00 16.38
N THR A 27 0.56 -21.73 17.20
CA THR A 27 -0.90 -21.73 17.21
C THR A 27 -1.51 -20.46 17.82
N GLN A 28 -0.79 -19.70 18.63
CA GLN A 28 -1.35 -18.56 19.36
C GLN A 28 -1.29 -17.22 18.58
N THR A 29 -0.25 -16.98 17.80
CA THR A 29 -0.09 -15.75 17.01
C THR A 29 -1.09 -15.65 15.85
N GLN A 30 -1.46 -16.78 15.25
CA GLN A 30 -2.45 -16.83 14.16
C GLN A 30 -3.86 -16.38 14.59
N ASN A 31 -4.23 -16.60 15.85
CA ASN A 31 -5.60 -16.31 16.32
C ASN A 31 -5.92 -14.81 16.44
N LEU A 32 -4.95 -13.94 16.61
CA LEU A 32 -5.19 -12.51 16.87
C LEU A 32 -5.22 -11.68 15.58
N ASP A 33 -4.39 -12.00 14.60
CA ASP A 33 -4.54 -11.46 13.24
C ASP A 33 -5.88 -11.89 12.63
N GLU A 34 -6.35 -13.09 12.96
CA GLU A 34 -7.65 -13.62 12.54
C GLU A 34 -8.84 -12.80 13.12
N VAL A 35 -8.72 -12.25 14.34
CA VAL A 35 -9.75 -11.42 14.95
C VAL A 35 -9.96 -10.12 14.17
N LEU A 36 -8.89 -9.44 13.78
CA LEU A 36 -8.99 -8.22 12.97
C LEU A 36 -9.58 -8.53 11.59
N VAL A 37 -9.16 -9.62 10.95
CA VAL A 37 -9.69 -10.08 9.67
C VAL A 37 -11.19 -10.36 9.77
N LYS A 38 -11.64 -11.04 10.81
CA LYS A 38 -13.07 -11.37 11.02
C LYS A 38 -13.92 -10.14 11.26
N ALA A 39 -13.38 -9.11 11.91
CA ALA A 39 -14.13 -7.91 12.27
C ALA A 39 -14.47 -7.03 11.05
N VAL A 40 -13.59 -6.98 10.04
CA VAL A 40 -13.71 -6.03 8.91
C VAL A 40 -13.99 -6.69 7.56
N ARG A 41 -13.91 -8.00 7.45
CA ARG A 41 -14.03 -8.73 6.18
C ARG A 41 -15.24 -9.65 6.13
N VAL A 42 -15.73 -9.80 4.91
CA VAL A 42 -16.76 -10.80 4.61
C VAL A 42 -16.15 -12.20 4.69
N GLN A 43 -16.83 -13.08 5.42
CA GLN A 43 -16.47 -14.49 5.48
C GLN A 43 -16.75 -15.19 4.14
N PRO A 44 -16.00 -16.25 3.78
CA PRO A 44 -16.14 -16.94 2.50
C PRO A 44 -17.58 -17.43 2.20
N ASN A 45 -18.36 -17.73 3.23
CA ASN A 45 -19.70 -18.27 3.11
C ASN A 45 -20.80 -17.19 3.08
N ALA A 46 -20.46 -15.91 3.22
CA ALA A 46 -21.45 -14.84 3.21
C ALA A 46 -21.98 -14.59 1.79
N PRO A 47 -23.26 -14.26 1.62
CA PRO A 47 -23.89 -14.03 0.32
C PRO A 47 -23.52 -12.65 -0.26
N ILE A 48 -22.30 -12.21 -0.06
CA ILE A 48 -21.75 -10.93 -0.53
C ILE A 48 -20.67 -11.21 -1.57
N THR A 49 -20.81 -10.60 -2.73
CA THR A 49 -19.83 -10.75 -3.81
C THR A 49 -18.53 -10.09 -3.43
N HIS A 50 -17.47 -10.87 -3.28
CA HIS A 50 -16.15 -10.35 -2.94
C HIS A 50 -15.02 -11.08 -3.70
N SER A 51 -13.83 -10.50 -3.67
CA SER A 51 -12.59 -11.10 -4.16
C SER A 51 -11.48 -10.84 -3.15
N ASN A 52 -10.70 -11.87 -2.86
CA ASN A 52 -9.54 -11.78 -2.00
C ASN A 52 -8.27 -11.86 -2.83
N LEU A 53 -7.28 -11.06 -2.48
CA LEU A 53 -5.91 -11.13 -2.99
C LEU A 53 -4.98 -11.36 -1.82
N THR A 54 -4.20 -12.42 -1.91
CA THR A 54 -3.15 -12.73 -0.93
C THR A 54 -1.89 -11.92 -1.25
N LYS A 55 -0.98 -11.82 -0.29
CA LYS A 55 0.36 -11.24 -0.48
C LYS A 55 1.08 -11.85 -1.69
N LYS A 56 0.95 -13.16 -1.89
CA LYS A 56 1.52 -13.87 -3.05
C LYS A 56 0.95 -13.37 -4.38
N ASP A 57 -0.36 -13.12 -4.44
CA ASP A 57 -1.02 -12.62 -5.66
C ASP A 57 -0.62 -11.18 -5.95
N ILE A 58 -0.57 -10.33 -4.92
CA ILE A 58 -0.12 -8.94 -5.01
C ILE A 58 1.33 -8.89 -5.47
N ARG A 59 2.22 -9.64 -4.82
CA ARG A 59 3.66 -9.65 -5.10
C ARG A 59 4.00 -10.02 -6.54
N LYS A 60 3.27 -10.96 -7.15
CA LYS A 60 3.46 -11.38 -8.54
C LYS A 60 3.26 -10.25 -9.56
N ARG A 61 2.50 -9.21 -9.19
CA ARG A 61 2.07 -8.13 -10.08
C ARG A 61 2.57 -6.76 -9.67
N ASN A 62 3.05 -6.60 -8.43
CA ASN A 62 3.53 -5.34 -7.90
C ASN A 62 4.91 -4.98 -8.47
N LEU A 63 4.90 -4.36 -9.64
CA LEU A 63 6.09 -3.80 -10.27
C LEU A 63 6.27 -2.30 -9.99
N GLY A 64 5.43 -1.72 -9.12
CA GLY A 64 5.43 -0.31 -8.73
C GLY A 64 4.14 0.43 -9.07
N GLN A 65 3.17 -0.24 -9.72
CA GLN A 65 1.87 0.36 -10.00
C GLN A 65 1.06 0.56 -8.72
N ASP A 66 0.17 1.53 -8.76
CA ASP A 66 -0.75 1.80 -7.67
C ASP A 66 -1.81 0.69 -7.50
N ILE A 67 -2.39 0.62 -6.32
CA ILE A 67 -3.37 -0.42 -5.96
C ILE A 67 -4.54 -0.51 -6.97
N PRO A 68 -5.15 0.58 -7.49
CA PRO A 68 -6.18 0.48 -8.52
C PRO A 68 -5.78 -0.36 -9.73
N VAL A 69 -4.55 -0.18 -10.20
CA VAL A 69 -4.03 -0.93 -11.36
C VAL A 69 -3.83 -2.41 -11.03
N LEU A 70 -3.37 -2.71 -9.81
CA LEU A 70 -3.24 -4.09 -9.33
C LEU A 70 -4.58 -4.81 -9.23
N LEU A 71 -5.69 -4.08 -9.06
CA LEU A 71 -7.05 -4.63 -8.97
C LEU A 71 -7.76 -4.74 -10.32
N ASN A 72 -7.22 -4.16 -11.39
CA ASN A 72 -7.91 -4.01 -12.69
C ASN A 72 -8.29 -5.34 -13.38
N TYR A 73 -7.72 -6.48 -12.99
CA TYR A 73 -8.11 -7.79 -13.51
C TYR A 73 -9.22 -8.47 -12.69
N LEU A 74 -9.66 -7.85 -11.61
CA LEU A 74 -10.81 -8.36 -10.87
C LEU A 74 -12.11 -8.04 -11.62
N PRO A 75 -13.12 -8.91 -11.53
CA PRO A 75 -14.41 -8.67 -12.17
C PRO A 75 -15.01 -7.32 -11.74
N SER A 76 -15.53 -6.57 -12.73
CA SER A 76 -16.21 -5.29 -12.56
C SER A 76 -15.34 -4.14 -12.02
N VAL A 77 -14.03 -4.26 -12.12
CA VAL A 77 -13.07 -3.23 -11.77
C VAL A 77 -12.52 -2.56 -13.02
N VAL A 78 -12.45 -1.25 -13.00
CA VAL A 78 -11.79 -0.44 -14.02
C VAL A 78 -10.89 0.56 -13.32
N SER A 79 -9.63 0.63 -13.74
CA SER A 79 -8.69 1.66 -13.30
C SER A 79 -8.38 2.63 -14.43
N SER A 80 -8.06 3.87 -14.06
CA SER A 80 -7.52 4.88 -14.97
C SER A 80 -6.31 5.56 -14.34
N SER A 81 -5.49 6.21 -15.17
CA SER A 81 -4.28 6.92 -14.75
C SER A 81 -4.13 8.17 -15.57
N ASP A 82 -3.95 9.32 -14.93
CA ASP A 82 -3.79 10.60 -15.61
C ASP A 82 -2.50 10.63 -16.42
N ALA A 83 -1.39 10.20 -15.83
CA ALA A 83 -0.11 10.10 -16.52
C ALA A 83 -0.01 8.91 -17.51
N GLY A 84 -1.00 8.01 -17.51
CA GLY A 84 -1.03 6.82 -18.37
C GLY A 84 -0.06 5.70 -18.01
N ALA A 85 0.79 5.87 -16.99
CA ALA A 85 1.77 4.88 -16.55
C ALA A 85 1.28 3.95 -15.43
N GLY A 86 0.09 4.19 -14.88
CA GLY A 86 -0.47 3.43 -13.77
C GLY A 86 0.18 3.72 -12.41
N ILE A 87 0.86 4.85 -12.30
CA ILE A 87 1.54 5.37 -11.11
C ILE A 87 1.20 6.85 -10.98
N GLY A 88 1.01 7.32 -9.76
CA GLY A 88 0.67 8.70 -9.47
C GLY A 88 -0.83 8.89 -9.29
N TYR A 89 -1.46 9.81 -10.02
CA TYR A 89 -2.90 9.97 -9.98
C TYR A 89 -3.58 8.84 -10.73
N THR A 90 -4.11 7.90 -9.95
CA THR A 90 -4.84 6.73 -10.43
C THR A 90 -6.21 6.63 -9.77
N TYR A 91 -7.17 6.07 -10.47
CA TYR A 91 -8.56 5.99 -10.01
C TYR A 91 -9.09 4.58 -10.11
N LEU A 92 -10.03 4.26 -9.23
CA LEU A 92 -10.71 2.97 -9.15
C LEU A 92 -12.21 3.17 -9.35
N ARG A 93 -12.79 2.42 -10.29
CA ARG A 93 -14.24 2.30 -10.46
C ARG A 93 -14.64 0.85 -10.27
N VAL A 94 -15.72 0.62 -9.52
CA VAL A 94 -16.25 -0.72 -9.29
C VAL A 94 -17.72 -0.73 -9.66
N ARG A 95 -18.11 -1.62 -10.59
CA ARG A 95 -19.47 -1.65 -11.16
C ARG A 95 -19.94 -0.30 -11.69
N GLY A 96 -19.04 0.50 -12.25
CA GLY A 96 -19.31 1.85 -12.75
C GLY A 96 -19.37 2.95 -11.68
N SER A 97 -19.41 2.60 -10.38
CA SER A 97 -19.36 3.58 -9.30
C SER A 97 -17.98 4.23 -9.22
N ASP A 98 -17.96 5.53 -8.98
CA ASP A 98 -16.73 6.31 -8.81
C ASP A 98 -16.08 6.12 -7.43
N ALA A 99 -14.92 6.75 -7.25
CA ALA A 99 -14.11 6.61 -6.03
C ALA A 99 -14.82 7.08 -4.76
N THR A 100 -15.77 8.03 -4.85
CA THR A 100 -16.51 8.56 -3.70
C THR A 100 -17.54 7.57 -3.16
N ARG A 101 -17.81 6.50 -3.92
CA ARG A 101 -18.73 5.40 -3.57
C ARG A 101 -18.00 4.11 -3.20
N VAL A 102 -16.68 4.19 -3.10
CA VAL A 102 -15.82 3.07 -2.70
C VAL A 102 -15.19 3.40 -1.35
N ASN A 103 -15.60 2.67 -0.33
CA ASN A 103 -14.98 2.79 0.98
C ASN A 103 -13.64 2.05 0.99
N VAL A 104 -12.59 2.70 1.49
CA VAL A 104 -11.26 2.11 1.65
C VAL A 104 -10.90 2.10 3.12
N THR A 105 -10.49 0.94 3.62
CA THR A 105 -9.98 0.82 4.99
C THR A 105 -8.59 0.23 4.99
N ILE A 106 -7.74 0.73 5.88
CA ILE A 106 -6.42 0.14 6.17
C ILE A 106 -6.47 -0.37 7.62
N ASN A 107 -6.34 -1.67 7.79
CA ASN A 107 -6.47 -2.37 9.08
C ASN A 107 -7.80 -2.04 9.80
N GLY A 108 -8.89 -1.90 9.05
CA GLY A 108 -10.21 -1.56 9.57
C GLY A 108 -10.46 -0.07 9.84
N ILE A 109 -9.44 0.78 9.72
CA ILE A 109 -9.56 2.24 9.89
C ILE A 109 -9.89 2.86 8.53
N PRO A 110 -10.94 3.70 8.44
CA PRO A 110 -11.28 4.41 7.20
C PRO A 110 -10.12 5.28 6.71
N TYR A 111 -9.88 5.21 5.40
CA TYR A 111 -8.77 5.94 4.75
C TYR A 111 -9.28 7.00 3.75
N ASN A 112 -10.55 6.95 3.35
CA ASN A 112 -11.09 7.97 2.46
C ASN A 112 -10.87 9.38 3.03
N ASP A 113 -10.50 10.29 2.16
CA ASP A 113 -10.36 11.70 2.50
C ASP A 113 -11.70 12.29 2.97
N ALA A 114 -11.67 13.07 4.06
CA ALA A 114 -12.88 13.56 4.71
C ALA A 114 -13.63 14.63 3.88
N GLU A 115 -12.94 15.35 3.00
CA GLU A 115 -13.52 16.39 2.17
C GLU A 115 -14.01 15.83 0.83
N SER A 116 -13.11 15.19 0.07
CA SER A 116 -13.40 14.65 -1.26
C SER A 116 -14.15 13.32 -1.23
N GLN A 117 -14.15 12.62 -0.08
CA GLN A 117 -14.68 11.27 0.11
C GLN A 117 -14.02 10.20 -0.78
N GLY A 118 -13.02 10.55 -1.55
CA GLY A 118 -12.24 9.67 -2.40
C GLY A 118 -10.97 9.16 -1.72
N THR A 119 -10.17 8.43 -2.47
CA THR A 119 -8.84 7.98 -2.04
C THR A 119 -7.80 8.45 -3.05
N PHE A 120 -6.82 9.21 -2.59
CA PHE A 120 -5.67 9.64 -3.38
C PHE A 120 -4.58 8.57 -3.31
N TRP A 121 -4.56 7.68 -4.31
CA TRP A 121 -3.63 6.54 -4.35
C TRP A 121 -2.18 6.98 -4.50
N VAL A 122 -1.94 8.15 -5.09
CA VAL A 122 -0.61 8.76 -5.22
C VAL A 122 0.09 8.92 -3.86
N ASN A 123 -0.66 9.16 -2.78
CA ASN A 123 -0.15 9.27 -1.42
C ASN A 123 0.24 7.91 -0.79
N LEU A 124 -0.13 6.80 -1.45
CA LEU A 124 0.18 5.43 -1.04
C LEU A 124 1.25 4.79 -1.94
N GLY A 125 2.29 5.56 -2.31
CA GLY A 125 3.37 5.06 -3.18
C GLY A 125 3.97 3.75 -2.67
N ASP A 126 4.01 2.72 -3.52
CA ASP A 126 4.47 1.36 -3.19
C ASP A 126 3.81 0.72 -1.94
N PHE A 127 2.64 1.20 -1.53
CA PHE A 127 1.99 0.67 -0.32
C PHE A 127 1.68 -0.83 -0.44
N ALA A 128 1.40 -1.30 -1.66
CA ALA A 128 1.17 -2.71 -1.97
C ALA A 128 2.31 -3.64 -1.53
N SER A 129 3.54 -3.13 -1.40
CA SER A 129 4.69 -3.89 -0.88
C SER A 129 4.62 -4.14 0.65
N SER A 130 3.76 -3.41 1.37
CA SER A 130 3.51 -3.57 2.80
C SER A 130 2.12 -4.16 3.10
N VAL A 131 1.48 -4.77 2.09
CA VAL A 131 0.14 -5.34 2.20
C VAL A 131 0.22 -6.85 2.30
N GLU A 132 -0.41 -7.41 3.33
CA GLU A 132 -0.59 -8.85 3.52
C GLU A 132 -1.70 -9.40 2.64
N SER A 133 -2.81 -8.66 2.56
CA SER A 133 -3.94 -9.07 1.74
C SER A 133 -4.92 -7.93 1.48
N LEU A 134 -5.67 -8.05 0.38
CA LEU A 134 -6.74 -7.16 -0.02
C LEU A 134 -8.04 -7.94 -0.14
N GLN A 135 -9.16 -7.36 0.32
CA GLN A 135 -10.49 -7.86 0.00
C GLN A 135 -11.31 -6.76 -0.65
N LEU A 136 -11.77 -6.98 -1.87
CA LEU A 136 -12.71 -6.11 -2.57
C LEU A 136 -14.11 -6.70 -2.48
N GLN A 137 -15.00 -6.04 -1.75
CA GLN A 137 -16.44 -6.33 -1.69
C GLN A 137 -17.16 -5.44 -2.70
N ARG A 138 -18.02 -6.01 -3.53
CA ARG A 138 -18.71 -5.31 -4.62
C ARG A 138 -20.18 -5.09 -4.26
N GLY A 139 -20.61 -3.83 -4.29
CA GLY A 139 -21.95 -3.39 -3.85
C GLY A 139 -21.94 -2.94 -2.39
N VAL A 140 -23.07 -2.92 -1.75
CA VAL A 140 -23.27 -2.35 -0.39
C VAL A 140 -22.39 -2.99 0.68
N GLY A 141 -21.99 -4.25 0.50
CA GLY A 141 -21.11 -4.94 1.45
C GLY A 141 -21.77 -5.21 2.81
N THR A 142 -20.94 -5.22 3.87
CA THR A 142 -21.39 -5.39 5.25
C THR A 142 -21.69 -4.03 5.89
N SER A 143 -22.51 -4.01 6.94
CA SER A 143 -22.85 -2.79 7.69
C SER A 143 -21.65 -2.10 8.35
N THR A 144 -20.53 -2.83 8.51
CA THR A 144 -19.28 -2.29 9.05
C THR A 144 -18.59 -1.28 8.11
N ASN A 145 -18.97 -1.25 6.83
CA ASN A 145 -18.32 -0.41 5.81
C ASN A 145 -18.89 1.02 5.73
N GLY A 146 -19.94 1.32 6.48
CA GLY A 146 -20.59 2.63 6.50
C GLY A 146 -21.49 2.93 5.30
N SER A 147 -22.23 4.04 5.36
CA SER A 147 -23.26 4.40 4.38
C SER A 147 -22.72 4.84 3.01
N GLY A 148 -21.48 5.34 2.95
CA GLY A 148 -20.82 5.75 1.70
C GLY A 148 -20.38 4.60 0.80
N ALA A 149 -20.35 3.37 1.31
CA ALA A 149 -19.75 2.20 0.66
C ALA A 149 -20.70 1.43 -0.26
N PHE A 150 -21.66 2.06 -0.91
CA PHE A 150 -22.65 1.33 -1.71
C PHE A 150 -22.12 0.85 -3.08
N GLY A 151 -21.06 1.43 -3.59
CA GLY A 151 -20.40 0.96 -4.81
C GLY A 151 -19.49 -0.25 -4.55
N ALA A 152 -18.64 -0.14 -3.57
CA ALA A 152 -17.73 -1.19 -3.13
C ALA A 152 -17.08 -0.85 -1.78
N SER A 153 -16.43 -1.86 -1.17
CA SER A 153 -15.49 -1.66 -0.05
C SER A 153 -14.18 -2.39 -0.33
N LEU A 154 -13.07 -1.70 -0.19
CA LEU A 154 -11.73 -2.24 -0.29
C LEU A 154 -11.10 -2.28 1.10
N ASN A 155 -10.89 -3.48 1.62
CA ASN A 155 -10.27 -3.69 2.93
C ASN A 155 -8.83 -4.15 2.75
N ILE A 156 -7.89 -3.30 3.15
CA ILE A 156 -6.45 -3.51 3.07
C ILE A 156 -5.96 -3.95 4.45
N LEU A 157 -5.26 -5.08 4.51
CA LEU A 157 -4.49 -5.47 5.69
C LEU A 157 -3.01 -5.33 5.41
N THR A 158 -2.31 -4.64 6.29
CA THR A 158 -0.87 -4.51 6.22
C THR A 158 -0.18 -5.77 6.73
N ASP A 159 1.13 -5.88 6.51
CA ASP A 159 1.92 -7.02 6.95
C ASP A 159 1.64 -7.41 8.40
N GLY A 160 1.50 -8.69 8.63
CA GLY A 160 1.41 -9.29 9.95
C GLY A 160 2.74 -9.30 10.68
N ILE A 161 2.75 -9.92 11.86
CA ILE A 161 3.95 -10.13 12.67
C ILE A 161 4.78 -11.23 12.03
N SER A 162 6.08 -11.01 11.88
CA SER A 162 7.03 -12.01 11.38
C SER A 162 7.76 -12.68 12.54
N GLU A 163 7.77 -14.00 12.58
CA GLU A 163 8.54 -14.74 13.59
C GLU A 163 10.05 -14.64 13.36
N ASN A 164 10.47 -14.61 12.09
CA ASN A 164 11.87 -14.64 11.70
C ASN A 164 12.36 -13.29 11.19
N ALA A 165 13.59 -12.94 11.52
CA ALA A 165 14.28 -11.80 10.92
C ALA A 165 14.44 -11.98 9.41
N GLY A 166 14.31 -10.88 8.67
CA GLY A 166 14.41 -10.95 7.23
C GLY A 166 14.57 -9.59 6.57
N GLY A 167 14.93 -9.63 5.31
CA GLY A 167 15.03 -8.43 4.48
C GLY A 167 14.79 -8.74 3.01
N GLU A 168 14.33 -7.74 2.28
CA GLU A 168 14.08 -7.84 0.85
C GLU A 168 14.53 -6.54 0.17
N ILE A 169 15.22 -6.67 -0.95
CA ILE A 169 15.50 -5.57 -1.88
C ILE A 169 14.77 -5.90 -3.18
N ALA A 170 13.86 -5.02 -3.59
CA ALA A 170 13.10 -5.18 -4.81
C ALA A 170 13.37 -4.01 -5.77
N ASN A 171 13.69 -4.35 -7.00
CA ASN A 171 13.87 -3.38 -8.08
C ASN A 171 13.01 -3.79 -9.26
N SER A 172 12.35 -2.81 -9.91
CA SER A 172 11.65 -3.03 -11.17
C SER A 172 11.89 -1.89 -12.13
N PHE A 173 11.78 -2.21 -13.42
CA PHE A 173 11.92 -1.28 -14.52
C PHE A 173 10.81 -1.52 -15.52
N GLY A 174 10.31 -0.48 -16.15
CA GLY A 174 9.19 -0.54 -17.07
C GLY A 174 9.24 0.53 -18.15
N SER A 175 8.19 0.60 -18.95
CA SER A 175 8.00 1.64 -19.97
C SER A 175 7.99 3.04 -19.34
N PHE A 176 8.22 4.05 -20.15
CA PHE A 176 8.20 5.47 -19.75
C PHE A 176 9.23 5.78 -18.65
N GLY A 177 10.43 5.22 -18.72
CA GLY A 177 11.48 5.41 -17.71
C GLY A 177 11.07 4.97 -16.30
N THR A 178 10.01 4.17 -16.18
CA THR A 178 9.50 3.71 -14.88
C THR A 178 10.55 2.87 -14.16
N ARG A 179 10.81 3.23 -12.91
CA ARG A 179 11.73 2.51 -12.03
C ARG A 179 11.23 2.55 -10.58
N LYS A 180 11.34 1.41 -9.92
CA LYS A 180 11.06 1.25 -8.50
C LYS A 180 12.28 0.68 -7.81
N HIS A 181 12.60 1.23 -6.64
CA HIS A 181 13.60 0.71 -5.72
C HIS A 181 12.97 0.64 -4.33
N SER A 182 13.00 -0.53 -3.71
CA SER A 182 12.39 -0.76 -2.40
C SER A 182 13.29 -1.62 -1.54
N ILE A 183 13.42 -1.24 -0.27
CA ILE A 183 14.08 -2.02 0.77
C ILE A 183 13.05 -2.27 1.87
N LYS A 184 12.93 -3.53 2.29
CA LYS A 184 12.07 -3.97 3.39
C LYS A 184 12.89 -4.79 4.37
N PHE A 185 12.59 -4.66 5.67
CA PHE A 185 13.23 -5.42 6.73
C PHE A 185 12.23 -5.77 7.83
N THR A 186 12.53 -6.82 8.58
CA THR A 186 11.89 -7.18 9.84
C THR A 186 12.91 -7.78 10.79
N THR A 187 12.79 -7.49 12.07
CA THR A 187 13.63 -8.09 13.12
C THR A 187 13.25 -9.52 13.44
N GLY A 188 12.05 -9.96 12.99
CA GLY A 188 11.40 -11.10 13.62
C GLY A 188 11.00 -10.80 15.06
N LEU A 189 10.45 -11.79 15.76
CA LEU A 189 10.11 -11.67 17.16
C LEU A 189 11.39 -11.67 18.02
N LEU A 190 11.61 -10.57 18.75
CA LEU A 190 12.66 -10.42 19.75
C LEU A 190 12.11 -10.81 21.11
N ASN A 191 12.76 -11.75 21.78
CA ASN A 191 12.32 -12.30 23.08
C ASN A 191 10.85 -12.75 23.06
N ASP A 192 10.37 -13.28 21.95
CA ASP A 192 9.00 -13.75 21.72
C ASP A 192 7.90 -12.68 21.89
N HIS A 193 8.27 -11.41 22.03
CA HIS A 193 7.31 -10.33 22.31
C HIS A 193 7.36 -9.17 21.34
N PHE A 194 8.52 -8.76 20.85
CA PHE A 194 8.65 -7.52 20.08
C PHE A 194 9.06 -7.78 18.64
N GLU A 195 8.43 -7.12 17.70
CA GLU A 195 8.86 -7.09 16.30
C GLU A 195 8.89 -5.65 15.80
N PHE A 196 9.93 -5.33 15.03
CA PHE A 196 10.03 -4.09 14.27
C PHE A 196 10.22 -4.41 12.80
N ALA A 197 9.40 -3.79 11.96
CA ALA A 197 9.53 -3.95 10.51
C ALA A 197 9.40 -2.61 9.81
N GLY A 198 9.97 -2.52 8.62
CA GLY A 198 9.89 -1.30 7.85
C GLY A 198 10.17 -1.50 6.37
N ARG A 199 9.76 -0.49 5.59
CA ARG A 199 10.01 -0.39 4.16
C ARG A 199 10.31 1.06 3.79
N LEU A 200 11.28 1.23 2.91
CA LEU A 200 11.56 2.48 2.22
C LEU A 200 11.46 2.23 0.72
N SER A 201 10.79 3.12 0.00
CA SER A 201 10.63 2.99 -1.46
C SER A 201 10.80 4.31 -2.18
N LYS A 202 11.31 4.20 -3.39
CA LYS A 202 11.38 5.26 -4.40
C LYS A 202 10.79 4.73 -5.69
N ILE A 203 9.82 5.46 -6.25
CA ILE A 203 9.25 5.20 -7.57
C ILE A 203 9.43 6.45 -8.42
N TYR A 204 9.74 6.26 -9.68
CA TYR A 204 9.78 7.31 -10.68
C TYR A 204 9.22 6.80 -12.01
N SER A 205 8.53 7.66 -12.74
CA SER A 205 8.09 7.44 -14.12
C SER A 205 8.04 8.77 -14.86
N ASP A 206 8.39 8.77 -16.15
CA ASP A 206 8.18 9.94 -17.02
C ASP A 206 6.72 10.12 -17.43
N GLY A 207 5.90 9.03 -17.31
CA GLY A 207 4.51 9.01 -17.78
C GLY A 207 4.41 8.72 -19.28
N TYR A 208 3.21 8.31 -19.72
CA TYR A 208 2.87 8.17 -21.14
C TYR A 208 2.49 9.56 -21.75
N VAL A 209 1.78 10.37 -20.96
CA VAL A 209 1.38 11.72 -21.33
C VAL A 209 2.58 12.65 -21.19
N ASP A 210 2.74 13.59 -22.12
CA ASP A 210 3.85 14.52 -22.14
C ASP A 210 4.04 15.27 -20.82
N ARG A 211 5.27 15.32 -20.33
CA ARG A 211 5.66 15.96 -19.05
C ARG A 211 5.05 15.33 -17.79
N ALA A 212 4.17 14.33 -17.90
CA ALA A 212 3.41 13.76 -16.79
C ALA A 212 4.28 12.87 -15.87
N PHE A 213 5.43 13.37 -15.44
CA PHE A 213 6.32 12.63 -14.55
C PHE A 213 5.69 12.44 -13.16
N THR A 214 6.10 11.36 -12.52
CA THR A 214 5.75 11.01 -11.15
C THR A 214 7.02 10.64 -10.39
N ASP A 215 7.28 11.30 -9.26
CA ASP A 215 8.41 11.05 -8.35
C ASP A 215 7.86 10.82 -6.93
N LEU A 216 7.82 9.57 -6.49
CA LEU A 216 7.29 9.17 -5.19
C LEU A 216 8.41 8.64 -4.30
N LYS A 217 8.43 9.12 -3.05
CA LYS A 217 9.23 8.57 -1.96
C LYS A 217 8.29 8.17 -0.85
N SER A 218 8.38 6.95 -0.36
CA SER A 218 7.48 6.48 0.67
C SER A 218 8.18 5.63 1.71
N TYR A 219 7.57 5.58 2.90
CA TYR A 219 8.00 4.73 3.98
C TYR A 219 6.80 4.00 4.61
N TYR A 220 7.09 2.91 5.28
CA TYR A 220 6.20 2.17 6.15
C TYR A 220 7.02 1.63 7.32
N LEU A 221 6.59 1.89 8.54
CA LEU A 221 7.22 1.37 9.75
C LEU A 221 6.15 0.79 10.65
N GLN A 222 6.43 -0.35 11.26
CA GLN A 222 5.59 -0.94 12.29
C GLN A 222 6.43 -1.42 13.47
N GLY A 223 5.84 -1.32 14.66
CA GLY A 223 6.32 -1.95 15.89
C GLY A 223 5.18 -2.74 16.51
N ASN A 224 5.44 -3.99 16.83
CA ASN A 224 4.47 -4.88 17.44
C ASN A 224 4.95 -5.35 18.80
N TYR A 225 4.00 -5.44 19.75
CA TYR A 225 4.16 -6.16 21.00
C TYR A 225 3.14 -7.28 21.04
N VAL A 226 3.56 -8.48 21.41
CA VAL A 226 2.73 -9.68 21.48
C VAL A 226 2.90 -10.33 22.84
N ASP A 227 1.79 -10.66 23.48
CA ASP A 227 1.75 -11.55 24.64
C ASP A 227 0.58 -12.53 24.46
N LYS A 228 0.39 -13.44 25.38
CA LYS A 228 -0.62 -14.53 25.30
C LYS A 228 -2.02 -14.08 24.92
N ASN A 229 -2.45 -12.94 25.43
CA ASN A 229 -3.81 -12.43 25.24
C ASN A 229 -3.83 -11.04 24.59
N THR A 230 -2.68 -10.40 24.35
CA THR A 230 -2.60 -9.01 23.94
C THR A 230 -1.71 -8.84 22.72
N ILE A 231 -2.18 -8.11 21.73
CA ILE A 231 -1.34 -7.53 20.67
C ILE A 231 -1.49 -6.01 20.71
N VAL A 232 -0.35 -5.32 20.71
CA VAL A 232 -0.30 -3.89 20.43
C VAL A 232 0.48 -3.68 19.15
N LYS A 233 -0.11 -3.03 18.17
CA LYS A 233 0.49 -2.74 16.87
C LYS A 233 0.50 -1.24 16.62
N ALA A 234 1.67 -0.63 16.55
CA ALA A 234 1.87 0.76 16.17
C ALA A 234 2.39 0.81 14.74
N ILE A 235 1.76 1.62 13.90
CA ILE A 235 2.10 1.75 12.48
C ILE A 235 2.23 3.22 12.14
N THR A 236 3.24 3.55 11.34
CA THR A 236 3.30 4.82 10.63
C THR A 236 3.70 4.59 9.18
N PHE A 237 3.03 5.27 8.29
CA PHE A 237 3.34 5.24 6.87
C PHE A 237 3.03 6.58 6.23
N GLY A 238 3.72 6.86 5.14
CA GLY A 238 3.53 8.09 4.41
C GLY A 238 4.55 8.25 3.31
N GLY A 239 4.61 9.47 2.79
CA GLY A 239 5.55 9.76 1.73
C GLY A 239 5.43 11.17 1.18
N LYS A 240 6.33 11.44 0.28
CA LYS A 240 6.35 12.67 -0.51
C LYS A 240 6.12 12.34 -1.97
N GLU A 241 5.17 13.03 -2.57
CA GLU A 241 4.96 13.04 -4.01
C GLU A 241 5.49 14.32 -4.65
N LYS A 242 5.93 14.18 -5.89
CA LYS A 242 6.03 15.26 -6.85
C LYS A 242 5.56 14.72 -8.18
N THR A 243 4.45 15.29 -8.68
CA THR A 243 3.84 14.89 -9.94
C THR A 243 3.60 16.10 -10.83
N TYR A 244 3.65 15.91 -12.13
CA TYR A 244 3.21 16.93 -13.08
C TYR A 244 1.73 16.71 -13.43
N GLN A 245 0.98 17.77 -13.59
CA GLN A 245 -0.45 17.76 -13.90
C GLN A 245 -0.74 17.13 -15.26
N ALA A 246 -1.67 16.15 -15.29
CA ALA A 246 -2.07 15.46 -16.52
C ALA A 246 -3.56 15.05 -16.55
N TRP A 247 -4.36 15.60 -15.64
CA TRP A 247 -5.78 15.22 -15.51
C TRP A 247 -6.71 15.85 -16.53
N TYR A 248 -6.23 16.81 -17.33
CA TYR A 248 -7.06 17.48 -18.32
C TYR A 248 -7.24 16.59 -19.57
N GLY A 249 -8.50 16.33 -19.94
CA GLY A 249 -8.82 15.46 -21.07
C GLY A 249 -8.56 16.12 -22.43
N LEU A 250 -8.27 15.29 -23.43
CA LEU A 250 -8.14 15.71 -24.83
C LEU A 250 -9.46 15.59 -25.58
N SER A 251 -9.70 16.48 -26.57
CA SER A 251 -10.77 16.32 -27.53
C SER A 251 -10.47 15.16 -28.49
N LYS A 252 -11.50 14.73 -29.25
CA LYS A 252 -11.32 13.65 -30.23
C LYS A 252 -10.27 14.00 -31.27
N ASP A 253 -10.30 15.23 -31.79
CA ASP A 253 -9.37 15.69 -32.81
C ASP A 253 -7.92 15.75 -32.30
N GLN A 254 -7.72 16.20 -31.06
CA GLN A 254 -6.41 16.17 -30.40
C GLN A 254 -5.90 14.74 -30.21
N LEU A 255 -6.78 13.79 -29.84
CA LEU A 255 -6.41 12.38 -29.71
C LEU A 255 -6.04 11.71 -31.05
N GLU A 256 -6.65 12.16 -32.15
CA GLU A 256 -6.30 11.69 -33.50
C GLU A 256 -4.96 12.27 -33.97
N GLU A 257 -4.64 13.51 -33.57
CA GLU A 257 -3.38 14.17 -33.90
C GLU A 257 -2.21 13.56 -33.10
N ASP A 258 -2.29 13.58 -31.77
CA ASP A 258 -1.27 13.02 -30.89
C ASP A 258 -1.90 12.64 -29.55
N ARG A 259 -1.82 11.36 -29.20
CA ARG A 259 -2.40 10.80 -27.97
C ARG A 259 -1.59 11.10 -26.72
N THR A 260 -0.35 11.56 -26.85
CA THR A 260 0.52 11.91 -25.73
C THR A 260 0.41 13.36 -25.30
N GLN A 261 -0.31 14.19 -26.04
CA GLN A 261 -0.47 15.63 -25.74
C GLN A 261 -0.90 15.85 -24.29
N ASN A 262 -0.32 16.88 -23.69
CA ASN A 262 -0.73 17.38 -22.39
C ASN A 262 -1.10 18.85 -22.52
N PRO A 263 -2.36 19.24 -22.24
CA PRO A 263 -2.81 20.63 -22.26
C PRO A 263 -2.07 21.52 -21.25
N TYR A 264 -1.52 20.95 -20.19
CA TYR A 264 -0.64 21.65 -19.26
C TYR A 264 0.74 21.85 -19.90
N THR A 265 1.23 23.08 -19.94
CA THR A 265 2.44 23.45 -20.70
C THR A 265 3.51 24.17 -19.89
N TYR A 266 3.18 24.67 -18.70
CA TYR A 266 4.13 25.38 -17.85
C TYR A 266 4.89 24.41 -16.95
N ASP A 267 6.21 24.62 -16.79
CA ASP A 267 7.09 23.74 -16.03
C ASP A 267 6.74 23.62 -14.54
N ASN A 268 6.00 24.58 -13.99
CA ASN A 268 5.62 24.62 -12.59
C ASN A 268 4.22 24.08 -12.29
N GLU A 269 3.54 23.48 -13.25
CA GLU A 269 2.24 22.82 -13.06
C GLU A 269 2.43 21.46 -12.38
N THR A 270 2.94 21.49 -11.15
CA THR A 270 3.28 20.30 -10.37
C THR A 270 2.59 20.30 -9.03
N ASP A 271 2.14 19.11 -8.59
CA ASP A 271 1.77 18.85 -7.22
C ASP A 271 2.98 18.43 -6.42
N ASN A 272 3.05 18.94 -5.20
CA ASN A 272 4.05 18.56 -4.21
C ASN A 272 3.32 18.36 -2.88
N TYR A 273 3.19 17.13 -2.45
CA TYR A 273 2.42 16.80 -1.27
C TYR A 273 3.21 15.87 -0.33
N TRP A 274 3.02 16.03 0.96
CA TRP A 274 3.54 15.16 2.00
C TRP A 274 2.41 14.77 2.92
N GLN A 275 2.25 13.47 3.17
CA GLN A 275 1.25 12.95 4.07
C GLN A 275 1.85 11.85 4.95
N ASP A 276 1.55 11.90 6.24
CA ASP A 276 1.91 10.88 7.21
C ASP A 276 0.67 10.36 7.93
N HIS A 277 0.63 9.06 8.18
CA HIS A 277 -0.44 8.37 8.88
C HIS A 277 0.13 7.65 10.09
N TYR A 278 -0.64 7.64 11.17
CA TYR A 278 -0.32 6.97 12.41
C TYR A 278 -1.51 6.12 12.83
N GLN A 279 -1.27 4.85 13.14
CA GLN A 279 -2.30 3.93 13.63
C GLN A 279 -1.78 3.23 14.88
N LEU A 280 -2.64 3.09 15.88
CA LEU A 280 -2.40 2.27 17.06
C LEU A 280 -3.54 1.30 17.22
N HIS A 281 -3.24 0.01 17.23
CA HIS A 281 -4.18 -1.07 17.47
C HIS A 281 -3.83 -1.73 18.79
N TRP A 282 -4.83 -1.89 19.64
CA TRP A 282 -4.77 -2.71 20.84
C TRP A 282 -5.84 -3.79 20.73
N ILE A 283 -5.41 -5.02 20.70
CA ILE A 283 -6.28 -6.19 20.58
C ILE A 283 -6.05 -7.05 21.81
N GLU A 284 -7.11 -7.35 22.55
CA GLU A 284 -7.05 -8.12 23.76
C GLU A 284 -8.14 -9.19 23.75
N THR A 285 -7.78 -10.42 24.10
CA THR A 285 -8.74 -11.52 24.31
C THR A 285 -9.13 -11.54 25.77
N LEU A 286 -10.38 -11.23 26.06
CA LEU A 286 -10.98 -11.33 27.40
C LEU A 286 -11.37 -12.79 27.64
N ASN A 287 -10.88 -13.38 28.74
CA ASN A 287 -11.25 -14.72 29.21
C ASN A 287 -12.58 -14.74 29.94
#